data_af8e196bea1cb9f8341d9e756bea724a
#
_entry.id   af8e196bea1cb9f8341d9e756bea724a
#
_cell.length_a   1.000
_cell.length_b   1.000
_cell.length_c   1.000
_cell.angle_alpha   90.00
_cell.angle_beta   90.00
_cell.angle_gamma   90.00
#
_symmetry.space_group_name_H-M   'P 1'
#
loop_
_entity.id
_entity.type
_entity.pdbx_description
1 polymer ?
#
loop_
_entity_poly.entity_id
_entity_poly.type
_entity_poly.pdbx_seq_one_letter_code
_entity_poly.pdbx_strand_id
1 'polypeptide(L)'
;MPRPELRILIEDSAGVRVIRVEGPVDHVQYYKLEEAIQTQLDKKQTTLIVDLSQLSYISSAGINILGHAASQFEKLKGRLCYVRPANTAQWHFFTTIGVDQIFPWATSVDEAVKRVAPPAA
;
A
#
# COMPACT_ATOMS: atom_id res chain seq x y z
N MET A 1 -20.22 -11.41 17.16
CA MET A 1 -19.97 -11.08 15.74
C MET A 1 -18.53 -11.37 15.41
N PRO A 2 -18.26 -12.09 14.33
CA PRO A 2 -16.88 -12.28 13.92
C PRO A 2 -16.28 -10.94 13.47
N ARG A 3 -15.00 -10.78 13.72
CA ARG A 3 -14.25 -9.61 13.28
C ARG A 3 -14.17 -9.61 11.75
N PRO A 4 -14.34 -8.46 11.08
CA PRO A 4 -14.08 -8.40 9.65
C PRO A 4 -12.67 -8.85 9.32
N GLU A 5 -12.51 -9.67 8.31
CA GLU A 5 -11.23 -10.23 7.94
C GLU A 5 -10.51 -9.35 6.94
N LEU A 6 -9.23 -9.10 7.21
CA LEU A 6 -8.33 -8.47 6.26
C LEU A 6 -7.97 -9.47 5.16
N ARG A 7 -8.16 -9.10 3.91
CA ARG A 7 -7.78 -9.91 2.76
C ARG A 7 -6.66 -9.22 2.01
N ILE A 8 -5.61 -9.97 1.75
CA ILE A 8 -4.46 -9.50 0.98
C ILE A 8 -4.40 -10.34 -0.30
N LEU A 9 -4.44 -9.67 -1.44
CA LEU A 9 -4.39 -10.30 -2.75
C LEU A 9 -3.15 -9.82 -3.49
N ILE A 10 -2.42 -10.73 -4.10
CA ILE A 10 -1.23 -10.40 -4.88
C ILE A 10 -1.59 -10.52 -6.35
N GLU A 11 -1.45 -9.44 -7.08
CA GLU A 11 -1.82 -9.36 -8.48
C GLU A 11 -0.69 -8.72 -9.29
N ASP A 12 -0.77 -8.81 -10.61
CA ASP A 12 0.11 -8.07 -11.50
C ASP A 12 -0.74 -7.21 -12.41
N SER A 13 -0.30 -5.98 -12.65
CA SER A 13 -0.97 -5.06 -13.54
C SER A 13 0.10 -4.38 -14.41
N ALA A 14 -0.01 -4.58 -15.73
CA ALA A 14 0.95 -4.03 -16.68
C ALA A 14 2.41 -4.31 -16.31
N GLY A 15 2.67 -5.53 -15.80
CA GLY A 15 4.01 -5.95 -15.40
C GLY A 15 4.46 -5.46 -14.03
N VAL A 16 3.59 -4.77 -13.29
CA VAL A 16 3.92 -4.26 -11.96
C VAL A 16 3.17 -5.06 -10.90
N ARG A 17 3.88 -5.45 -9.83
CA ARG A 17 3.28 -6.19 -8.72
C ARG A 17 2.37 -5.27 -7.91
N VAL A 18 1.16 -5.74 -7.64
CA VAL A 18 0.15 -5.03 -6.86
C VAL A 18 -0.24 -5.87 -5.65
N ILE A 19 -0.16 -5.28 -4.47
CA ILE A 19 -0.73 -5.85 -3.25
C ILE A 19 -2.07 -5.15 -3.04
N ARG A 20 -3.17 -5.90 -3.19
CA ARG A 20 -4.49 -5.36 -2.95
C ARG A 20 -4.91 -5.63 -1.52
N VAL A 21 -5.29 -4.58 -0.81
CA VAL A 21 -5.68 -4.65 0.60
C VAL A 21 -7.18 -4.42 0.70
N GLU A 22 -7.91 -5.42 1.18
CA GLU A 22 -9.37 -5.34 1.33
C GLU A 22 -9.74 -5.53 2.79
N GLY A 23 -10.45 -4.56 3.36
CA GLY A 23 -10.91 -4.62 4.73
C GLY A 23 -10.04 -3.85 5.71
N PRO A 24 -10.05 -4.24 6.99
CA PRO A 24 -9.38 -3.49 8.04
C PRO A 24 -7.94 -3.94 8.28
N VAL A 25 -7.02 -3.00 8.32
CA VAL A 25 -5.65 -3.25 8.81
C VAL A 25 -5.64 -2.87 10.27
N ASP A 26 -6.13 -3.77 11.11
CA ASP A 26 -6.28 -3.53 12.54
C ASP A 26 -5.09 -4.07 13.33
N HIS A 27 -5.12 -3.87 14.65
CA HIS A 27 -4.03 -4.24 15.55
C HIS A 27 -3.86 -5.76 15.73
N VAL A 28 -4.77 -6.57 15.18
CA VAL A 28 -4.69 -8.03 15.23
C VAL A 28 -4.16 -8.60 13.92
N GLN A 29 -4.58 -8.02 12.78
CA GLN A 29 -4.33 -8.58 11.46
C GLN A 29 -3.25 -7.84 10.66
N TYR A 30 -2.70 -6.74 11.19
CA TYR A 30 -1.74 -5.90 10.45
C TYR A 30 -0.55 -6.69 9.90
N TYR A 31 -0.18 -7.78 10.55
CA TYR A 31 0.95 -8.61 10.15
C TYR A 31 0.77 -9.18 8.73
N LYS A 32 -0.46 -9.37 8.28
CA LYS A 32 -0.75 -9.87 6.93
C LYS A 32 -0.21 -8.90 5.87
N LEU A 33 -0.38 -7.60 6.10
CA LEU A 33 0.14 -6.59 5.19
C LEU A 33 1.67 -6.52 5.27
N GLU A 34 2.21 -6.55 6.48
CA GLU A 34 3.65 -6.54 6.70
C GLU A 34 4.34 -7.69 5.98
N GLU A 35 3.82 -8.92 6.14
CA GLU A 35 4.37 -10.12 5.49
C GLU A 35 4.28 -10.02 3.97
N ALA A 36 3.17 -9.49 3.44
CA ALA A 36 3.00 -9.36 2.00
C ALA A 36 4.05 -8.41 1.41
N ILE A 37 4.29 -7.28 2.05
CA ILE A 37 5.30 -6.32 1.60
C ILE A 37 6.69 -6.93 1.74
N GLN A 38 6.98 -7.56 2.88
CA GLN A 38 8.30 -8.16 3.12
C GLN A 38 8.60 -9.26 2.11
N THR A 39 7.60 -10.07 1.73
CA THR A 39 7.77 -11.10 0.71
C THR A 39 8.20 -10.49 -0.62
N GLN A 40 7.64 -9.35 -1.01
CA GLN A 40 8.02 -8.69 -2.25
C GLN A 40 9.45 -8.13 -2.16
N LEU A 41 9.83 -7.58 -1.03
CA LEU A 41 11.21 -7.12 -0.81
C LEU A 41 12.20 -8.28 -0.87
N ASP A 42 11.84 -9.43 -0.29
CA ASP A 42 12.68 -10.63 -0.31
C ASP A 42 12.84 -11.18 -1.73
N LYS A 43 11.84 -11.03 -2.57
CA LYS A 43 11.89 -11.39 -4.00
C LYS A 43 12.61 -10.33 -4.84
N LYS A 44 13.14 -9.30 -4.18
CA LYS A 44 13.88 -8.20 -4.83
C LYS A 44 13.02 -7.43 -5.83
N GLN A 45 11.73 -7.30 -5.55
CA GLN A 45 10.87 -6.44 -6.34
C GLN A 45 11.25 -5.00 -6.04
N THR A 46 11.58 -4.26 -7.09
CA THR A 46 11.98 -2.85 -6.96
C THR A 46 10.86 -1.89 -7.35
N THR A 47 9.73 -2.42 -7.83
CA THR A 47 8.52 -1.64 -8.11
C THR A 47 7.36 -2.34 -7.43
N LEU A 48 6.55 -1.58 -6.71
CA LEU A 48 5.42 -2.14 -5.98
C LEU A 48 4.30 -1.12 -5.87
N ILE A 49 3.07 -1.60 -6.06
CA ILE A 49 1.87 -0.82 -5.78
C ILE A 49 1.15 -1.49 -4.63
N VAL A 50 0.76 -0.71 -3.62
CA VAL A 50 -0.13 -1.19 -2.56
C VAL A 50 -1.47 -0.48 -2.76
N ASP A 51 -2.47 -1.26 -3.16
CA ASP A 51 -3.80 -0.73 -3.47
C ASP A 51 -4.65 -0.71 -2.20
N LEU A 52 -4.87 0.48 -1.66
CA LEU A 52 -5.66 0.71 -0.46
C LEU A 52 -7.09 1.17 -0.78
N SER A 53 -7.52 1.06 -2.04
CA SER A 53 -8.83 1.56 -2.44
C SER A 53 -9.98 0.87 -1.70
N GLN A 54 -9.79 -0.38 -1.26
CA GLN A 54 -10.78 -1.15 -0.51
C GLN A 54 -10.49 -1.21 1.00
N LEU A 55 -9.61 -0.34 1.48
CA LEU A 55 -9.31 -0.23 2.90
C LEU A 55 -10.52 0.29 3.66
N SER A 56 -10.93 -0.40 4.74
CA SER A 56 -12.05 0.04 5.57
C SER A 56 -11.61 0.68 6.88
N TYR A 57 -10.39 0.39 7.31
CA TYR A 57 -9.83 0.92 8.57
C TYR A 57 -8.33 0.65 8.59
N ILE A 58 -7.58 1.51 9.25
CA ILE A 58 -6.16 1.26 9.48
C ILE A 58 -5.77 1.74 10.88
N SER A 59 -5.05 0.88 11.60
CA SER A 59 -4.50 1.20 12.91
C SER A 59 -3.16 1.92 12.78
N SER A 60 -2.65 2.44 13.88
CA SER A 60 -1.31 3.05 13.89
C SER A 60 -0.22 2.05 13.50
N ALA A 61 -0.39 0.76 13.84
CA ALA A 61 0.54 -0.27 13.38
C ALA A 61 0.56 -0.37 11.86
N GLY A 62 -0.62 -0.29 11.23
CA GLY A 62 -0.72 -0.29 9.77
C GLY A 62 -0.07 0.94 9.13
N ILE A 63 -0.29 2.11 9.72
CA ILE A 63 0.37 3.35 9.25
C ILE A 63 1.90 3.20 9.32
N ASN A 64 2.41 2.63 10.41
CA ASN A 64 3.84 2.41 10.57
C ASN A 64 4.40 1.46 9.51
N ILE A 65 3.64 0.43 9.12
CA ILE A 65 4.03 -0.48 8.05
C ILE A 65 4.16 0.27 6.73
N LEU A 66 3.20 1.14 6.40
CA LEU A 66 3.25 1.93 5.17
C LEU A 66 4.45 2.89 5.18
N GLY A 67 4.73 3.53 6.31
CA GLY A 67 5.88 4.42 6.47
C GLY A 67 7.21 3.67 6.36
N HIS A 68 7.30 2.51 6.99
CA HIS A 68 8.50 1.68 6.92
C HIS A 68 8.75 1.19 5.49
N ALA A 69 7.70 0.74 4.80
CA ALA A 69 7.81 0.30 3.41
C ALA A 69 8.31 1.43 2.51
N ALA A 70 7.77 2.64 2.66
CA ALA A 70 8.20 3.79 1.88
C ALA A 70 9.69 4.08 2.10
N SER A 71 10.14 4.02 3.35
CA SER A 71 11.54 4.20 3.70
C SER A 71 12.44 3.12 3.08
N GLN A 72 12.01 1.86 3.11
CA GLN A 72 12.77 0.75 2.55
C GLN A 72 12.94 0.89 1.03
N PHE A 73 11.85 1.23 0.33
CA PHE A 73 11.92 1.41 -1.12
C PHE A 73 12.80 2.59 -1.50
N GLU A 74 12.78 3.67 -0.72
CA GLU A 74 13.66 4.81 -0.95
C GLU A 74 15.13 4.41 -0.82
N LYS A 75 15.47 3.65 0.22
CA LYS A 75 16.85 3.16 0.44
C LYS A 75 17.33 2.25 -0.70
N LEU A 76 16.44 1.45 -1.25
CA LEU A 76 16.75 0.54 -2.34
C LEU A 76 16.69 1.23 -3.70
N LYS A 77 16.37 2.52 -3.75
CA LYS A 77 16.12 3.28 -4.99
C LYS A 77 15.03 2.63 -5.82
N GLY A 78 14.09 1.98 -5.16
CA GLY A 78 12.94 1.38 -5.78
C GLY A 78 11.82 2.40 -5.97
N ARG A 79 10.72 1.93 -6.55
CA ARG A 79 9.54 2.74 -6.82
C ARG A 79 8.34 2.11 -6.14
N LEU A 80 7.70 2.89 -5.30
CA LEU A 80 6.52 2.46 -4.54
C LEU A 80 5.41 3.48 -4.75
N CYS A 81 4.18 3.02 -4.86
CA CYS A 81 3.02 3.89 -4.91
C CYS A 81 1.86 3.25 -4.17
N TYR A 82 1.13 4.07 -3.43
CA TYR A 82 -0.09 3.66 -2.74
C TYR A 82 -1.29 4.22 -3.49
N VAL A 83 -2.31 3.38 -3.74
CA VAL A 83 -3.58 3.86 -4.26
C VAL A 83 -4.44 4.25 -3.06
N ARG A 84 -4.91 5.49 -3.05
CA ARG A 84 -5.61 6.04 -1.89
C ARG A 84 -6.94 5.34 -1.64
N PRO A 85 -7.41 5.30 -0.39
CA PRO A 85 -8.71 4.72 -0.07
C PRO A 85 -9.85 5.41 -0.82
N ALA A 86 -10.79 4.60 -1.33
CA ALA A 86 -12.03 5.13 -1.89
C ALA A 86 -12.96 5.63 -0.77
N ASN A 87 -12.83 5.05 0.43
CA ASN A 87 -13.59 5.46 1.59
C ASN A 87 -13.15 6.86 2.02
N THR A 88 -14.08 7.81 1.95
CA THR A 88 -13.81 9.22 2.25
C THR A 88 -13.32 9.43 3.68
N ALA A 89 -13.88 8.69 4.64
CA ALA A 89 -13.47 8.81 6.04
C ALA A 89 -12.02 8.36 6.25
N GLN A 90 -11.61 7.29 5.55
CA GLN A 90 -10.22 6.81 5.65
C GLN A 90 -9.27 7.80 5.00
N TRP A 91 -9.62 8.35 3.85
CA TRP A 91 -8.78 9.38 3.23
C TRP A 91 -8.68 10.63 4.10
N HIS A 92 -9.80 11.05 4.70
CA HIS A 92 -9.82 12.18 5.62
C HIS A 92 -8.89 11.93 6.82
N PHE A 93 -8.90 10.72 7.36
CA PHE A 93 -7.98 10.34 8.44
C PHE A 93 -6.52 10.52 8.01
N PHE A 94 -6.15 10.05 6.82
CA PHE A 94 -4.78 10.20 6.30
C PHE A 94 -4.40 11.68 6.15
N THR A 95 -5.32 12.52 5.65
CA THR A 95 -5.03 13.95 5.51
C THR A 95 -4.90 14.62 6.88
N THR A 96 -5.70 14.19 7.85
CA THR A 96 -5.66 14.75 9.20
C THR A 96 -4.31 14.48 9.89
N ILE A 97 -3.76 13.27 9.73
CA ILE A 97 -2.46 12.93 10.32
C ILE A 97 -1.27 13.34 9.44
N GLY A 98 -1.53 13.88 8.25
CA GLY A 98 -0.49 14.46 7.39
C GLY A 98 0.23 13.49 6.47
N VAL A 99 -0.14 12.20 6.44
CA VAL A 99 0.57 11.23 5.58
C VAL A 99 0.22 11.40 4.10
N ASP A 100 -0.83 12.16 3.77
CA ASP A 100 -1.13 12.55 2.39
C ASP A 100 0.02 13.37 1.78
N GLN A 101 0.82 14.04 2.62
CA GLN A 101 1.94 14.88 2.19
C GLN A 101 3.26 14.12 2.08
N ILE A 102 3.37 12.93 2.69
CA ILE A 102 4.65 12.24 2.79
C ILE A 102 4.68 10.87 2.11
N PHE A 103 3.53 10.24 1.89
CA PHE A 103 3.49 8.96 1.19
C PHE A 103 3.24 9.18 -0.31
N PRO A 104 3.73 8.28 -1.17
CA PRO A 104 3.54 8.39 -2.63
C PRO A 104 2.14 7.88 -3.03
N TRP A 105 1.20 8.79 -3.22
CA TRP A 105 -0.20 8.47 -3.49
C TRP A 105 -0.57 8.57 -4.97
N ALA A 106 -1.46 7.69 -5.40
CA ALA A 106 -2.14 7.76 -6.69
C ALA A 106 -3.65 7.57 -6.45
N THR A 107 -4.45 7.96 -7.43
CA THR A 107 -5.92 7.85 -7.32
C THR A 107 -6.46 6.53 -7.88
N SER A 108 -5.65 5.80 -8.62
CA SER A 108 -6.04 4.52 -9.23
C SER A 108 -4.81 3.64 -9.45
N VAL A 109 -5.04 2.35 -9.68
CA VAL A 109 -3.96 1.43 -10.05
C VAL A 109 -3.33 1.88 -11.38
N ASP A 110 -4.12 2.31 -12.35
CA ASP A 110 -3.60 2.77 -13.64
C ASP A 110 -2.65 3.95 -13.47
N GLU A 111 -3.01 4.93 -12.66
CA GLU A 111 -2.14 6.06 -12.34
C GLU A 111 -0.88 5.60 -11.61
N ALA A 112 -1.04 4.68 -10.65
CA ALA A 112 0.09 4.16 -9.89
C ALA A 112 1.09 3.43 -10.80
N VAL A 113 0.59 2.64 -11.76
CA VAL A 113 1.45 1.96 -12.75
C VAL A 113 2.29 2.97 -13.51
N LYS A 114 1.68 4.08 -13.95
CA LYS A 114 2.41 5.12 -14.69
C LYS A 114 3.51 5.76 -13.83
N ARG A 115 3.30 5.86 -12.53
CA ARG A 115 4.25 6.49 -11.61
C ARG A 115 5.43 5.58 -11.27
N VAL A 116 5.21 4.26 -11.18
CA VAL A 116 6.25 3.34 -10.75
C VAL A 116 6.92 2.59 -11.90
N ALA A 117 6.29 2.53 -13.07
CA ALA A 117 6.89 1.88 -14.22
C ALA A 117 8.19 2.60 -14.61
N PRO A 118 9.25 1.86 -14.96
CA PRO A 118 10.48 2.51 -15.42
C PRO A 118 10.19 3.28 -16.72
N PRO A 119 10.87 4.41 -16.94
CA PRO A 119 10.69 5.15 -18.18
C PRO A 119 11.03 4.29 -19.37
N ALA A 120 10.31 4.47 -20.47
CA ALA A 120 10.60 3.77 -21.71
C ALA A 120 12.01 4.12 -22.16
N ALA A 121 12.74 3.10 -22.52
CA ALA A 121 14.11 3.28 -22.99
C ALA A 121 14.13 3.98 -24.37
#